data_843fd1cf710a4eafd31c8c42142b57ca
#
_entry.id   843fd1cf710a4eafd31c8c42142b57ca
#
_cell.length_a   1.000
_cell.length_b   1.000
_cell.length_c   1.000
_cell.angle_alpha   90.00
_cell.angle_beta   90.00
_cell.angle_gamma   90.00
#
_symmetry.space_group_name_H-M   'P 1'
#
loop_
_entity.id
_entity.type
_entity.pdbx_description
1 polymer ?
#
loop_
_entity_poly.entity_id
_entity_poly.type
_entity_poly.pdbx_seq_one_letter_code
_entity_poly.pdbx_strand_id
1 'polypeptide(L)'
;MNRELAEAFPHVYCELDFTTPLELAVATILSAQCTDVRVNMVTPALFARYPDAKAYAEADRTELEEYIRSTGFYRNKTTSLIGLGQALLERHDGQVPNKLEDLVKLPGIGRKTANVVLGNAFDIPGITVDTHFGRLVRRWKWTEEEDAVKVEHAVGALIERKEWTLLSHRVIFHGRRVCHARKPACGVCVLAKDCPSYGLGPTDKTEAAALVKGPETDHLLALAGL
;
A
#
# COMPACT_ATOMS: atom_id res chain seq x y z
N MET A 1 1.45 -12.24 17.04
CA MET A 1 0.90 -11.16 16.17
C MET A 1 1.02 -11.41 14.67
N ASN A 2 2.20 -11.72 14.05
CA ASN A 2 2.25 -11.93 12.58
C ASN A 2 1.46 -13.18 12.14
N ARG A 3 1.47 -14.27 12.95
CA ARG A 3 0.71 -15.48 12.65
C ARG A 3 -0.80 -15.22 12.75
N GLU A 4 -1.27 -14.54 13.78
CA GLU A 4 -2.67 -14.18 13.97
C GLU A 4 -3.17 -13.24 12.84
N LEU A 5 -2.32 -12.34 12.38
CA LEU A 5 -2.62 -11.52 11.18
C LEU A 5 -2.70 -12.37 9.91
N ALA A 6 -1.89 -13.42 9.78
CA ALA A 6 -1.96 -14.33 8.63
C ALA A 6 -3.24 -15.18 8.65
N GLU A 7 -3.73 -15.55 9.84
CA GLU A 7 -5.02 -16.24 10.01
C GLU A 7 -6.20 -15.31 9.73
N ALA A 8 -6.11 -14.04 10.16
CA ALA A 8 -7.16 -13.03 9.91
C ALA A 8 -7.22 -12.61 8.45
N PHE A 9 -6.09 -12.59 7.75
CA PHE A 9 -5.97 -12.14 6.37
C PHE A 9 -5.13 -13.16 5.57
N PRO A 10 -5.69 -14.34 5.26
CA PRO A 10 -4.96 -15.41 4.57
C PRO A 10 -4.65 -15.05 3.10
N HIS A 11 -5.50 -14.23 2.50
CA HIS A 11 -5.40 -13.80 1.10
C HIS A 11 -5.20 -12.30 1.00
N VAL A 12 -3.96 -11.84 1.24
CA VAL A 12 -3.60 -10.43 1.07
C VAL A 12 -2.97 -10.19 -0.30
N TYR A 13 -3.26 -9.04 -0.86
CA TYR A 13 -2.80 -8.64 -2.18
C TYR A 13 -2.69 -7.11 -2.30
N CYS A 14 -2.07 -6.64 -3.36
CA CYS A 14 -2.09 -5.22 -3.72
C CYS A 14 -3.48 -4.86 -4.25
N GLU A 15 -4.18 -3.92 -3.60
CA GLU A 15 -5.54 -3.50 -4.01
C GLU A 15 -5.55 -2.61 -5.27
N LEU A 16 -4.39 -2.28 -5.83
CA LEU A 16 -4.27 -1.62 -7.14
C LEU A 16 -4.24 -2.67 -8.26
N ASP A 17 -5.01 -2.45 -9.33
CA ASP A 17 -5.04 -3.33 -10.50
C ASP A 17 -3.85 -3.02 -11.41
N PHE A 18 -3.10 -4.06 -11.78
CA PHE A 18 -1.95 -3.96 -12.68
C PHE A 18 -1.63 -5.33 -13.31
N THR A 19 -0.94 -5.31 -14.44
CA THR A 19 -0.41 -6.49 -15.13
C THR A 19 1.10 -6.41 -15.35
N THR A 20 1.68 -5.20 -15.31
CA THR A 20 3.11 -4.96 -15.50
C THR A 20 3.71 -4.13 -14.38
N PRO A 21 5.05 -4.19 -14.16
CA PRO A 21 5.71 -3.32 -13.20
C PRO A 21 5.51 -1.82 -13.47
N LEU A 22 5.41 -1.41 -14.74
CA LEU A 22 5.14 -0.03 -15.12
C LEU A 22 3.73 0.39 -14.70
N GLU A 23 2.74 -0.43 -14.97
CA GLU A 23 1.36 -0.19 -14.54
C GLU A 23 1.27 -0.04 -13.03
N LEU A 24 1.95 -0.91 -12.26
CA LEU A 24 1.97 -0.80 -10.80
C LEU A 24 2.66 0.49 -10.33
N ALA A 25 3.78 0.88 -10.94
CA ALA A 25 4.46 2.13 -10.62
C ALA A 25 3.55 3.34 -10.87
N VAL A 26 2.88 3.38 -12.04
CA VAL A 26 1.93 4.42 -12.40
C VAL A 26 0.73 4.44 -11.45
N ALA A 27 0.08 3.30 -11.22
CA ALA A 27 -1.05 3.20 -10.29
C ALA A 27 -0.68 3.66 -8.87
N THR A 28 0.52 3.31 -8.39
CA THR A 28 1.00 3.73 -7.07
C THR A 28 1.26 5.24 -7.01
N ILE A 29 1.79 5.86 -8.07
CA ILE A 29 1.90 7.33 -8.17
C ILE A 29 0.51 7.97 -8.12
N LEU A 30 -0.45 7.41 -8.83
CA LEU A 30 -1.83 7.91 -8.85
C LEU A 30 -2.55 7.74 -7.50
N SER A 31 -2.20 6.74 -6.69
CA SER A 31 -2.81 6.48 -5.38
C SER A 31 -2.38 7.49 -4.29
N ALA A 32 -1.40 8.36 -4.56
CA ALA A 32 -1.03 9.41 -3.62
C ALA A 32 -2.23 10.34 -3.34
N GLN A 33 -2.74 10.31 -2.09
CA GLN A 33 -3.94 11.03 -1.63
C GLN A 33 -5.20 10.73 -2.49
N CYS A 34 -5.30 9.51 -3.00
CA CYS A 34 -6.44 9.01 -3.75
C CYS A 34 -6.76 7.57 -3.30
N THR A 35 -8.02 7.17 -3.37
CA THR A 35 -8.42 5.80 -3.03
C THR A 35 -8.03 4.83 -4.14
N ASP A 36 -7.65 3.59 -3.77
CA ASP A 36 -7.30 2.54 -4.74
C ASP A 36 -8.48 2.27 -5.70
N VAL A 37 -9.72 2.28 -5.20
CA VAL A 37 -10.94 2.17 -6.03
C VAL A 37 -11.00 3.24 -7.12
N ARG A 38 -10.71 4.50 -6.79
CA ARG A 38 -10.70 5.59 -7.78
C ARG A 38 -9.57 5.41 -8.81
N VAL A 39 -8.40 4.97 -8.37
CA VAL A 39 -7.27 4.67 -9.27
C VAL A 39 -7.68 3.56 -10.24
N ASN A 40 -8.24 2.45 -9.75
CA ASN A 40 -8.65 1.32 -10.57
C ASN A 40 -9.78 1.65 -11.57
N MET A 41 -10.57 2.70 -11.32
CA MET A 41 -11.54 3.22 -12.31
C MET A 41 -10.88 3.98 -13.46
N VAL A 42 -9.70 4.56 -13.23
CA VAL A 42 -9.00 5.41 -14.21
C VAL A 42 -7.99 4.60 -15.02
N THR A 43 -7.30 3.67 -14.39
CA THR A 43 -6.14 2.97 -14.97
C THR A 43 -6.44 2.14 -16.21
N PRO A 44 -7.59 1.47 -16.41
CA PRO A 44 -7.83 0.70 -17.64
C PRO A 44 -7.74 1.53 -18.92
N ALA A 45 -8.38 2.69 -18.95
CA ALA A 45 -8.32 3.59 -20.11
C ALA A 45 -6.93 4.23 -20.25
N LEU A 46 -6.30 4.58 -19.12
CA LEU A 46 -4.95 5.14 -19.10
C LEU A 46 -3.92 4.16 -19.67
N PHE A 47 -3.92 2.90 -19.21
CA PHE A 47 -2.96 1.87 -19.65
C PHE A 47 -3.17 1.47 -21.11
N ALA A 48 -4.42 1.46 -21.58
CA ALA A 48 -4.71 1.25 -23.01
C ALA A 48 -4.12 2.37 -23.89
N ARG A 49 -4.15 3.62 -23.41
CA ARG A 49 -3.62 4.79 -24.13
C ARG A 49 -2.10 4.93 -24.02
N TYR A 50 -1.53 4.58 -22.87
CA TYR A 50 -0.11 4.70 -22.54
C TYR A 50 0.47 3.34 -22.10
N PRO A 51 0.69 2.39 -23.04
CA PRO A 51 1.04 1.01 -22.69
C PRO A 51 2.51 0.83 -22.27
N ASP A 52 3.38 1.78 -22.53
CA ASP A 52 4.81 1.68 -22.27
C ASP A 52 5.45 3.01 -21.85
N ALA A 53 6.72 2.95 -21.47
CA ALA A 53 7.48 4.13 -21.04
C ALA A 53 7.59 5.21 -22.11
N LYS A 54 7.63 4.81 -23.39
CA LYS A 54 7.72 5.75 -24.51
C LYS A 54 6.43 6.56 -24.65
N ALA A 55 5.28 5.89 -24.55
CA ALA A 55 3.99 6.57 -24.60
C ALA A 55 3.85 7.62 -23.50
N TYR A 56 4.31 7.34 -22.26
CA TYR A 56 4.34 8.35 -21.19
C TYR A 56 5.35 9.45 -21.46
N ALA A 57 6.55 9.14 -21.96
CA ALA A 57 7.58 10.13 -22.24
C ALA A 57 7.17 11.15 -23.31
N GLU A 58 6.40 10.71 -24.30
CA GLU A 58 5.92 11.49 -25.44
C GLU A 58 4.47 12.00 -25.25
N ALA A 59 3.88 11.79 -24.06
CA ALA A 59 2.49 12.13 -23.79
C ALA A 59 2.20 13.62 -23.96
N ASP A 60 1.12 13.97 -24.66
CA ASP A 60 0.55 15.30 -24.57
C ASP A 60 0.10 15.56 -23.13
N ARG A 61 0.62 16.64 -22.56
CA ARG A 61 0.36 16.97 -21.14
C ARG A 61 -1.11 17.17 -20.87
N THR A 62 -1.82 17.86 -21.75
CA THR A 62 -3.24 18.19 -21.55
C THR A 62 -4.09 16.92 -21.62
N GLU A 63 -3.83 16.07 -22.60
CA GLU A 63 -4.48 14.77 -22.74
C GLU A 63 -4.26 13.89 -21.51
N LEU A 64 -3.02 13.76 -21.04
CA LEU A 64 -2.71 12.94 -19.86
C LEU A 64 -3.36 13.50 -18.59
N GLU A 65 -3.40 14.82 -18.42
CA GLU A 65 -4.11 15.47 -17.30
C GLU A 65 -5.62 15.16 -17.31
N GLU A 66 -6.26 15.09 -18.48
CA GLU A 66 -7.67 14.71 -18.58
C GLU A 66 -7.92 13.27 -18.11
N TYR A 67 -7.09 12.29 -18.53
CA TYR A 67 -7.21 10.90 -18.08
C TYR A 67 -7.15 10.76 -16.56
N ILE A 68 -6.24 11.47 -15.89
CA ILE A 68 -5.98 11.27 -14.46
C ILE A 68 -6.62 12.34 -13.55
N ARG A 69 -7.38 13.28 -14.10
CA ARG A 69 -7.95 14.43 -13.38
C ARG A 69 -8.67 14.04 -12.09
N SER A 70 -9.46 12.97 -12.14
CA SER A 70 -10.27 12.53 -11.00
C SER A 70 -9.44 11.92 -9.84
N THR A 71 -8.14 11.68 -10.02
CA THR A 71 -7.26 11.16 -8.97
C THR A 71 -6.74 12.25 -8.02
N GLY A 72 -7.02 13.54 -8.30
CA GLY A 72 -6.50 14.68 -7.55
C GLY A 72 -5.01 14.93 -7.78
N PHE A 73 -4.54 16.14 -7.49
CA PHE A 73 -3.13 16.56 -7.71
C PHE A 73 -2.59 16.22 -9.10
N TYR A 74 -3.49 16.12 -10.08
CA TYR A 74 -3.22 15.58 -11.41
C TYR A 74 -2.07 16.28 -12.13
N ARG A 75 -1.87 17.60 -11.99
CA ARG A 75 -0.77 18.33 -12.63
C ARG A 75 0.61 17.83 -12.18
N ASN A 76 0.79 17.61 -10.88
CA ASN A 76 2.04 17.08 -10.32
C ASN A 76 2.23 15.62 -10.71
N LYS A 77 1.15 14.83 -10.67
CA LYS A 77 1.15 13.43 -11.11
C LYS A 77 1.52 13.31 -12.59
N THR A 78 0.94 14.15 -13.48
CA THR A 78 1.31 14.22 -14.91
C THR A 78 2.79 14.50 -15.08
N THR A 79 3.33 15.49 -14.36
CA THR A 79 4.77 15.78 -14.39
C THR A 79 5.61 14.56 -13.99
N SER A 80 5.18 13.85 -12.94
CA SER A 80 5.85 12.62 -12.50
C SER A 80 5.76 11.50 -13.52
N LEU A 81 4.61 11.30 -14.17
CA LEU A 81 4.42 10.23 -15.16
C LEU A 81 5.23 10.46 -16.43
N ILE A 82 5.23 11.69 -16.97
CA ILE A 82 6.06 12.05 -18.12
C ILE A 82 7.53 11.87 -17.78
N GLY A 83 7.97 12.43 -16.64
CA GLY A 83 9.35 12.29 -16.18
C GLY A 83 9.75 10.84 -15.90
N LEU A 84 8.84 10.01 -15.39
CA LEU A 84 9.06 8.56 -15.22
C LEU A 84 9.33 7.89 -16.57
N GLY A 85 8.49 8.13 -17.58
CA GLY A 85 8.67 7.59 -18.92
C GLY A 85 10.03 7.99 -19.52
N GLN A 86 10.39 9.28 -19.44
CA GLN A 86 11.67 9.80 -19.92
C GLN A 86 12.86 9.15 -19.20
N ALA A 87 12.84 9.08 -17.86
CA ALA A 87 13.91 8.49 -17.08
C ALA A 87 14.07 6.98 -17.33
N LEU A 88 12.98 6.25 -17.56
CA LEU A 88 13.03 4.84 -17.91
C LEU A 88 13.69 4.63 -19.29
N LEU A 89 13.35 5.45 -20.29
CA LEU A 89 13.98 5.36 -21.61
C LEU A 89 15.48 5.71 -21.54
N GLU A 90 15.82 6.77 -20.81
CA GLU A 90 17.19 7.27 -20.73
C GLU A 90 18.15 6.31 -20.00
N ARG A 91 17.66 5.61 -18.96
CA ARG A 91 18.53 4.92 -17.99
C ARG A 91 18.27 3.42 -17.85
N HIS A 92 17.14 2.93 -18.36
CA HIS A 92 16.69 1.56 -18.10
C HIS A 92 16.04 0.90 -19.33
N ASP A 93 16.37 1.35 -20.54
CA ASP A 93 15.84 0.81 -21.82
C ASP A 93 14.30 0.67 -21.84
N GLY A 94 13.61 1.63 -21.20
CA GLY A 94 12.16 1.65 -21.09
C GLY A 94 11.57 0.67 -20.07
N GLN A 95 12.38 -0.07 -19.32
CA GLN A 95 11.95 -1.05 -18.33
C GLN A 95 12.03 -0.51 -16.91
N VAL A 96 11.12 -0.94 -16.04
CA VAL A 96 11.16 -0.61 -14.61
C VAL A 96 12.28 -1.43 -13.95
N PRO A 97 13.26 -0.80 -13.27
CA PRO A 97 14.33 -1.53 -12.60
C PRO A 97 13.81 -2.28 -11.36
N ASN A 98 14.49 -3.38 -11.03
CA ASN A 98 14.16 -4.21 -9.87
C ASN A 98 15.11 -4.01 -8.67
N LYS A 99 15.71 -2.82 -8.55
CA LYS A 99 16.57 -2.43 -7.43
C LYS A 99 16.02 -1.19 -6.75
N LEU A 100 16.03 -1.19 -5.41
CA LEU A 100 15.51 -0.08 -4.62
C LEU A 100 16.26 1.24 -4.93
N GLU A 101 17.59 1.17 -5.00
CA GLU A 101 18.45 2.32 -5.28
C GLU A 101 18.23 2.97 -6.64
N ASP A 102 17.72 2.23 -7.62
CA ASP A 102 17.41 2.75 -8.95
C ASP A 102 15.98 3.27 -9.01
N LEU A 103 15.04 2.54 -8.40
CA LEU A 103 13.63 2.96 -8.33
C LEU A 103 13.44 4.33 -7.66
N VAL A 104 14.12 4.57 -6.53
CA VAL A 104 13.96 5.84 -5.78
C VAL A 104 14.56 7.06 -6.50
N LYS A 105 15.31 6.87 -7.58
CA LYS A 105 15.83 7.94 -8.44
C LYS A 105 14.83 8.33 -9.53
N LEU A 106 13.78 7.53 -9.74
CA LEU A 106 12.79 7.80 -10.77
C LEU A 106 11.76 8.85 -10.30
N PRO A 107 11.34 9.77 -11.19
CA PRO A 107 10.33 10.77 -10.87
C PRO A 107 9.03 10.15 -10.34
N GLY A 108 8.53 10.68 -9.24
CA GLY A 108 7.29 10.21 -8.59
C GLY A 108 7.43 8.93 -7.76
N ILE A 109 8.60 8.29 -7.75
CA ILE A 109 8.84 7.05 -6.98
C ILE A 109 9.66 7.37 -5.73
N GLY A 110 8.98 7.45 -4.59
CA GLY A 110 9.63 7.45 -3.28
C GLY A 110 9.86 6.02 -2.76
N ARG A 111 10.53 5.89 -1.61
CA ARG A 111 10.87 4.58 -1.00
C ARG A 111 9.64 3.68 -0.78
N LYS A 112 8.51 4.26 -0.33
CA LYS A 112 7.25 3.51 -0.19
C LYS A 112 6.80 2.92 -1.52
N THR A 113 6.73 3.73 -2.58
CA THR A 113 6.34 3.29 -3.93
C THR A 113 7.29 2.23 -4.46
N ALA A 114 8.60 2.40 -4.26
CA ALA A 114 9.61 1.42 -4.66
C ALA A 114 9.40 0.08 -3.97
N ASN A 115 9.13 0.04 -2.65
CA ASN A 115 8.83 -1.19 -1.93
C ASN A 115 7.52 -1.87 -2.40
N VAL A 116 6.49 -1.08 -2.76
CA VAL A 116 5.27 -1.62 -3.37
C VAL A 116 5.58 -2.31 -4.70
N VAL A 117 6.33 -1.64 -5.59
CA VAL A 117 6.70 -2.19 -6.91
C VAL A 117 7.57 -3.44 -6.75
N LEU A 118 8.60 -3.39 -5.92
CA LEU A 118 9.49 -4.53 -5.68
C LEU A 118 8.74 -5.75 -5.15
N GLY A 119 7.90 -5.55 -4.13
CA GLY A 119 7.21 -6.64 -3.47
C GLY A 119 6.09 -7.27 -4.29
N ASN A 120 5.41 -6.50 -5.13
CA ASN A 120 4.22 -6.99 -5.84
C ASN A 120 4.45 -7.30 -7.32
N ALA A 121 5.46 -6.70 -7.96
CA ALA A 121 5.74 -6.93 -9.37
C ALA A 121 7.03 -7.73 -9.63
N PHE A 122 7.90 -7.84 -8.62
CA PHE A 122 9.20 -8.54 -8.76
C PHE A 122 9.42 -9.62 -7.69
N ASP A 123 8.49 -9.83 -6.77
CA ASP A 123 8.63 -10.76 -5.64
C ASP A 123 9.89 -10.50 -4.77
N ILE A 124 10.38 -9.26 -4.76
CA ILE A 124 11.51 -8.82 -3.95
C ILE A 124 10.99 -8.25 -2.64
N PRO A 125 11.20 -8.94 -1.50
CA PRO A 125 10.59 -8.53 -0.23
C PRO A 125 11.01 -7.13 0.20
N GLY A 126 10.01 -6.30 0.49
CA GLY A 126 10.15 -4.94 1.03
C GLY A 126 9.01 -4.62 1.99
N ILE A 127 9.31 -3.81 3.01
CA ILE A 127 8.28 -3.34 3.96
C ILE A 127 7.72 -2.02 3.44
N THR A 128 6.43 -2.00 3.17
CA THR A 128 5.71 -0.78 2.79
C THR A 128 5.18 -0.07 4.03
N VAL A 129 5.84 1.01 4.42
CA VAL A 129 5.41 1.83 5.57
C VAL A 129 4.49 2.94 5.09
N ASP A 130 3.18 2.72 5.18
CA ASP A 130 2.17 3.76 4.99
C ASP A 130 1.63 4.27 6.33
N THR A 131 0.62 5.14 6.30
CA THR A 131 0.00 5.69 7.51
C THR A 131 -0.67 4.63 8.39
N HIS A 132 -1.23 3.57 7.80
CA HIS A 132 -1.80 2.44 8.54
C HIS A 132 -0.70 1.62 9.19
N PHE A 133 0.30 1.22 8.43
CA PHE A 133 1.43 0.43 8.91
C PHE A 133 2.14 1.13 10.07
N GLY A 134 2.60 2.37 9.88
CA GLY A 134 3.30 3.14 10.91
C GLY A 134 2.47 3.34 12.18
N ARG A 135 1.16 3.60 12.04
CA ARG A 135 0.25 3.70 13.19
C ARG A 135 0.17 2.40 13.98
N LEU A 136 0.00 1.27 13.30
CA LEU A 136 -0.22 -0.01 13.95
C LEU A 136 1.05 -0.53 14.66
N VAL A 137 2.20 -0.49 14.01
CA VAL A 137 3.44 -0.97 14.61
C VAL A 137 3.84 -0.17 15.85
N ARG A 138 3.50 1.15 15.90
CA ARG A 138 3.65 1.95 17.11
C ARG A 138 2.61 1.58 18.19
N ARG A 139 1.35 1.32 17.82
CA ARG A 139 0.33 0.81 18.77
C ARG A 139 0.73 -0.52 19.39
N TRP A 140 1.39 -1.38 18.61
CA TRP A 140 1.88 -2.68 19.06
C TRP A 140 3.21 -2.61 19.82
N LYS A 141 3.80 -1.42 19.92
CA LYS A 141 5.12 -1.20 20.55
C LYS A 141 6.25 -1.98 19.87
N TRP A 142 6.13 -2.27 18.59
CA TRP A 142 7.21 -2.84 17.80
C TRP A 142 8.32 -1.81 17.54
N THR A 143 7.96 -0.54 17.49
CA THR A 143 8.87 0.60 17.41
C THR A 143 8.19 1.87 17.93
N GLU A 144 8.97 2.83 18.34
CA GLU A 144 8.52 4.19 18.66
C GLU A 144 8.89 5.20 17.56
N GLU A 145 9.62 4.75 16.54
CA GLU A 145 10.04 5.58 15.42
C GLU A 145 8.86 6.12 14.62
N GLU A 146 8.99 7.37 14.16
CA GLU A 146 7.98 8.04 13.32
C GLU A 146 8.41 8.12 11.85
N ASP A 147 9.72 8.25 11.62
CA ASP A 147 10.28 8.24 10.26
C ASP A 147 10.06 6.89 9.59
N ALA A 148 9.51 6.90 8.37
CA ALA A 148 9.12 5.68 7.66
C ALA A 148 10.29 4.74 7.39
N VAL A 149 11.49 5.28 7.13
CA VAL A 149 12.70 4.47 6.87
C VAL A 149 13.18 3.80 8.16
N LYS A 150 13.17 4.53 9.28
CA LYS A 150 13.52 3.97 10.57
C LYS A 150 12.51 2.91 11.01
N VAL A 151 11.20 3.13 10.80
CA VAL A 151 10.15 2.12 11.03
C VAL A 151 10.41 0.87 10.20
N GLU A 152 10.71 1.02 8.90
CA GLU A 152 11.04 -0.10 8.01
C GLU A 152 12.20 -0.94 8.58
N HIS A 153 13.30 -0.28 8.98
CA HIS A 153 14.46 -0.95 9.55
C HIS A 153 14.16 -1.64 10.89
N ALA A 154 13.46 -0.95 11.79
CA ALA A 154 13.11 -1.50 13.11
C ALA A 154 12.22 -2.74 12.98
N VAL A 155 11.17 -2.68 12.16
CA VAL A 155 10.27 -3.82 11.93
C VAL A 155 10.98 -4.93 11.15
N GLY A 156 11.81 -4.58 10.16
CA GLY A 156 12.59 -5.54 9.41
C GLY A 156 13.55 -6.38 10.26
N ALA A 157 14.06 -5.82 11.37
CA ALA A 157 14.88 -6.56 12.33
C ALA A 157 14.09 -7.59 13.16
N LEU A 158 12.77 -7.45 13.25
CA LEU A 158 11.88 -8.34 14.02
C LEU A 158 11.27 -9.47 13.19
N ILE A 159 11.20 -9.32 11.88
CA ILE A 159 10.43 -10.17 10.97
C ILE A 159 11.34 -10.77 9.90
N GLU A 160 11.21 -12.05 9.60
CA GLU A 160 11.92 -12.69 8.52
C GLU A 160 11.67 -12.00 7.18
N ARG A 161 12.73 -11.79 6.40
CA ARG A 161 12.67 -11.01 5.15
C ARG A 161 11.61 -11.53 4.17
N LYS A 162 11.43 -12.84 4.06
CA LYS A 162 10.43 -13.47 3.18
C LYS A 162 9.00 -13.04 3.48
N GLU A 163 8.70 -12.61 4.72
CA GLU A 163 7.38 -12.19 5.18
C GLU A 163 7.09 -10.69 4.95
N TRP A 164 8.07 -9.88 4.60
CA TRP A 164 7.97 -8.41 4.62
C TRP A 164 6.82 -7.86 3.77
N THR A 165 6.68 -8.34 2.54
CA THR A 165 5.61 -7.89 1.64
C THR A 165 4.24 -8.32 2.16
N LEU A 166 4.08 -9.58 2.55
CA LEU A 166 2.83 -10.11 3.10
C LEU A 166 2.46 -9.43 4.43
N LEU A 167 3.44 -9.23 5.32
CA LEU A 167 3.24 -8.47 6.55
C LEU A 167 2.72 -7.06 6.24
N SER A 168 3.30 -6.37 5.26
CA SER A 168 2.86 -5.01 4.89
C SER A 168 1.39 -5.00 4.51
N HIS A 169 0.94 -5.93 3.67
CA HIS A 169 -0.46 -6.06 3.30
C HIS A 169 -1.36 -6.40 4.49
N ARG A 170 -0.99 -7.40 5.31
CA ARG A 170 -1.75 -7.81 6.50
C ARG A 170 -1.95 -6.65 7.48
N VAL A 171 -0.89 -5.90 7.75
CA VAL A 171 -0.95 -4.73 8.63
C VAL A 171 -1.81 -3.62 8.05
N ILE A 172 -1.68 -3.32 6.76
CA ILE A 172 -2.50 -2.32 6.08
C ILE A 172 -3.98 -2.73 6.07
N PHE A 173 -4.28 -3.99 5.75
CA PHE A 173 -5.63 -4.54 5.78
C PHE A 173 -6.23 -4.44 7.19
N HIS A 174 -5.49 -4.88 8.20
CA HIS A 174 -5.93 -4.77 9.60
C HIS A 174 -6.18 -3.30 10.00
N GLY A 175 -5.35 -2.38 9.53
CA GLY A 175 -5.50 -0.95 9.78
C GLY A 175 -6.69 -0.30 9.08
N ARG A 176 -7.07 -0.81 7.90
CA ARG A 176 -8.24 -0.34 7.13
C ARG A 176 -9.54 -0.95 7.67
N ARG A 177 -9.53 -2.18 8.14
CA ARG A 177 -10.71 -3.01 8.42
C ARG A 177 -11.07 -3.13 9.90
N VAL A 178 -10.08 -3.15 10.79
CA VAL A 178 -10.28 -3.42 12.23
C VAL A 178 -9.69 -2.30 13.10
N CYS A 179 -8.39 -2.04 12.96
CA CYS A 179 -7.67 -1.11 13.84
C CYS A 179 -7.69 0.31 13.28
N HIS A 180 -8.86 0.95 13.25
CA HIS A 180 -9.03 2.31 12.72
C HIS A 180 -8.27 3.36 13.52
N ALA A 181 -8.01 4.54 12.91
CA ALA A 181 -7.25 5.61 13.52
C ALA A 181 -7.92 6.15 14.80
N ARG A 182 -9.22 6.44 14.75
CA ARG A 182 -9.97 7.06 15.86
C ARG A 182 -10.69 6.08 16.76
N LYS A 183 -11.33 5.04 16.22
CA LYS A 183 -12.16 4.11 16.98
C LYS A 183 -11.87 2.67 16.51
N PRO A 184 -10.77 2.03 16.98
CA PRO A 184 -10.45 0.66 16.59
C PRO A 184 -11.44 -0.34 17.18
N ALA A 185 -11.75 -1.43 16.47
CA ALA A 185 -12.66 -2.48 16.86
C ALA A 185 -11.99 -3.47 17.84
N CYS A 186 -11.58 -3.01 19.03
CA CYS A 186 -10.75 -3.78 19.96
C CYS A 186 -11.42 -5.09 20.43
N GLY A 187 -12.74 -5.09 20.68
CA GLY A 187 -13.47 -6.25 21.22
C GLY A 187 -13.53 -7.46 20.28
N VAL A 188 -13.29 -7.26 18.97
CA VAL A 188 -13.25 -8.33 17.95
C VAL A 188 -11.89 -8.47 17.27
N CYS A 189 -10.87 -7.79 17.79
CA CYS A 189 -9.54 -7.82 17.24
C CYS A 189 -8.83 -9.14 17.58
N VAL A 190 -8.33 -9.86 16.55
CA VAL A 190 -7.57 -11.11 16.75
C VAL A 190 -6.30 -10.92 17.58
N LEU A 191 -5.78 -9.70 17.65
CA LEU A 191 -4.59 -9.35 18.43
C LEU A 191 -4.92 -8.86 19.84
N ALA A 192 -6.17 -8.91 20.29
CA ALA A 192 -6.62 -8.32 21.55
C ALA A 192 -5.78 -8.78 22.77
N LYS A 193 -5.37 -10.06 22.80
CA LYS A 193 -4.61 -10.65 23.92
C LYS A 193 -3.18 -10.09 24.04
N ASP A 194 -2.56 -9.77 22.90
CA ASP A 194 -1.15 -9.37 22.84
C ASP A 194 -0.97 -7.87 22.57
N CYS A 195 -2.09 -7.14 22.39
CA CYS A 195 -2.03 -5.74 22.01
C CYS A 195 -1.85 -4.81 23.21
N PRO A 196 -0.71 -4.12 23.38
CA PRO A 196 -0.50 -3.18 24.49
C PRO A 196 -1.39 -1.93 24.41
N SER A 197 -2.05 -1.70 23.26
CA SER A 197 -3.00 -0.61 23.04
C SER A 197 -4.46 -1.11 23.08
N TYR A 198 -4.74 -2.32 23.61
CA TYR A 198 -6.10 -2.81 23.78
C TYR A 198 -6.91 -1.83 24.65
N GLY A 199 -8.14 -1.55 24.24
CA GLY A 199 -9.00 -0.58 24.95
C GLY A 199 -8.96 0.87 24.38
N LEU A 200 -8.18 1.13 23.34
CA LEU A 200 -8.27 2.43 22.62
C LEU A 200 -9.62 2.60 21.88
N GLY A 201 -10.37 1.55 21.70
CA GLY A 201 -11.73 1.54 21.15
C GLY A 201 -12.61 0.59 21.92
N PRO A 202 -13.88 0.37 21.49
CA PRO A 202 -14.82 -0.50 22.17
C PRO A 202 -14.24 -1.91 22.40
N THR A 203 -14.40 -2.40 23.64
CA THR A 203 -14.02 -3.75 24.03
C THR A 203 -15.21 -4.69 24.11
N ASP A 204 -16.44 -4.16 24.16
CA ASP A 204 -17.65 -4.93 23.94
C ASP A 204 -17.68 -5.47 22.51
N LYS A 205 -17.97 -6.78 22.37
CA LYS A 205 -17.92 -7.45 21.07
C LYS A 205 -18.97 -6.91 20.08
N THR A 206 -20.17 -6.64 20.54
CA THR A 206 -21.28 -6.17 19.70
C THR A 206 -21.00 -4.77 19.17
N GLU A 207 -20.53 -3.86 20.04
CA GLU A 207 -20.16 -2.50 19.66
C GLU A 207 -18.95 -2.52 18.70
N ALA A 208 -17.96 -3.35 18.99
CA ALA A 208 -16.76 -3.47 18.18
C ALA A 208 -17.05 -4.08 16.79
N ALA A 209 -17.93 -5.10 16.71
CA ALA A 209 -18.32 -5.75 15.48
C ALA A 209 -18.89 -4.76 14.44
N ALA A 210 -19.70 -3.79 14.89
CA ALA A 210 -20.27 -2.75 14.03
C ALA A 210 -19.21 -1.82 13.40
N LEU A 211 -17.96 -1.86 13.86
CA LEU A 211 -16.86 -1.04 13.34
C LEU A 211 -16.00 -1.78 12.31
N VAL A 212 -16.13 -3.11 12.20
CA VAL A 212 -15.39 -3.91 11.21
C VAL A 212 -15.86 -3.56 9.80
N LYS A 213 -14.92 -3.49 8.85
CA LYS A 213 -15.20 -3.10 7.47
C LYS A 213 -14.50 -4.03 6.48
N GLY A 214 -14.99 -4.01 5.24
CA GLY A 214 -14.38 -4.72 4.12
C GLY A 214 -14.95 -6.10 3.87
N PRO A 215 -14.51 -6.75 2.80
CA PRO A 215 -15.04 -8.04 2.36
C PRO A 215 -14.78 -9.19 3.33
N GLU A 216 -13.76 -9.06 4.20
CA GLU A 216 -13.40 -10.09 5.19
C GLU A 216 -14.21 -9.97 6.49
N THR A 217 -15.23 -9.12 6.57
CA THR A 217 -15.99 -8.86 7.81
C THR A 217 -16.51 -10.16 8.45
N ASP A 218 -17.19 -11.02 7.71
CA ASP A 218 -17.77 -12.27 8.25
C ASP A 218 -16.68 -13.21 8.79
N HIS A 219 -15.55 -13.34 8.09
CA HIS A 219 -14.41 -14.12 8.54
C HIS A 219 -13.80 -13.57 9.83
N LEU A 220 -13.62 -12.25 9.91
CA LEU A 220 -13.05 -11.58 11.09
C LEU A 220 -13.96 -11.70 12.30
N LEU A 221 -15.28 -11.61 12.13
CA LEU A 221 -16.26 -11.79 13.20
C LEU A 221 -16.32 -13.25 13.66
N ALA A 222 -16.27 -14.22 12.75
CA ALA A 222 -16.20 -15.63 13.08
C ALA A 222 -14.95 -15.97 13.93
N LEU A 223 -13.78 -15.39 13.61
CA LEU A 223 -12.56 -15.53 14.43
C LEU A 223 -12.72 -14.95 15.84
N ALA A 224 -13.58 -13.94 16.00
CA ALA A 224 -13.92 -13.36 17.30
C ALA A 224 -15.00 -14.13 18.08
N GLY A 225 -15.58 -15.18 17.47
CA GLY A 225 -16.65 -15.99 18.04
C GLY A 225 -18.04 -15.30 18.00
N LEU A 226 -18.31 -14.62 16.87
CA LEU A 226 -19.60 -14.00 16.55
C LEU A 226 -20.16 -14.59 15.26
#